data_d6fd9c09be00b0a383065f2fb66f35db
#
_entry.id   d6fd9c09be00b0a383065f2fb66f35db
#
_cell.length_a   1.000
_cell.length_b   1.000
_cell.length_c   1.000
_cell.angle_alpha   90.00
_cell.angle_beta   90.00
_cell.angle_gamma   90.00
#
_symmetry.space_group_name_H-M   'P 1'
#
loop_
_entity.id
_entity.type
_entity.pdbx_description
1 polymer ?
#
loop_
_entity_poly.entity_id
_entity_poly.type
_entity_poly.pdbx_seq_one_letter_code
_entity_poly.pdbx_strand_id
1 'polypeptide(L)'
;MAKTEAMAVVQQYIDAFNKGDSEAMASYFAVPGSILDGMAPHVWAGPDAARHWYRDVLIEGEHHGATDYALALGDVQRIDINGESAYLVISAVLTFALLGQAMETPGLFTVVLHNIDGSWLIRAWAWAKGISL
;
A
#
# COMPACT_ATOMS: atom_id res chain seq x y z
N MET A 1 8.66 -15.51 -13.26
CA MET A 1 9.81 -15.20 -12.38
C MET A 1 9.30 -14.55 -11.10
N ALA A 2 9.89 -14.92 -9.98
CA ALA A 2 9.42 -14.46 -8.68
C ALA A 2 9.34 -12.93 -8.54
N LYS A 3 10.35 -12.21 -9.01
CA LYS A 3 10.37 -10.74 -8.93
C LYS A 3 9.20 -10.13 -9.69
N THR A 4 8.93 -10.60 -10.90
CA THR A 4 7.83 -10.12 -11.73
C THR A 4 6.49 -10.44 -11.10
N GLU A 5 6.34 -11.65 -10.57
CA GLU A 5 5.10 -12.09 -9.94
C GLU A 5 4.80 -11.30 -8.66
N ALA A 6 5.82 -11.09 -7.81
CA ALA A 6 5.66 -10.30 -6.59
C ALA A 6 5.29 -8.85 -6.92
N MET A 7 5.97 -8.25 -7.90
CA MET A 7 5.67 -6.87 -8.31
C MET A 7 4.26 -6.74 -8.90
N ALA A 8 3.81 -7.76 -9.64
CA ALA A 8 2.46 -7.76 -10.20
C ALA A 8 1.39 -7.70 -9.10
N VAL A 9 1.59 -8.43 -8.00
CA VAL A 9 0.66 -8.39 -6.87
C VAL A 9 0.62 -6.99 -6.23
N VAL A 10 1.77 -6.36 -6.08
CA VAL A 10 1.85 -5.00 -5.55
C VAL A 10 1.06 -4.04 -6.44
N GLN A 11 1.27 -4.12 -7.75
CA GLN A 11 0.56 -3.25 -8.70
C GLN A 11 -0.95 -3.50 -8.65
N GLN A 12 -1.38 -4.75 -8.58
CA GLN A 12 -2.80 -5.09 -8.47
C GLN A 12 -3.42 -4.53 -7.20
N TYR A 13 -2.69 -4.60 -6.08
CA TYR A 13 -3.14 -4.02 -4.82
C TYR A 13 -3.33 -2.49 -4.95
N ILE A 14 -2.36 -1.81 -5.55
CA ILE A 14 -2.42 -0.37 -5.76
C ILE A 14 -3.57 -0.01 -6.72
N ASP A 15 -3.76 -0.79 -7.79
CA ASP A 15 -4.89 -0.59 -8.70
C ASP A 15 -6.24 -0.70 -7.97
N ALA A 16 -6.35 -1.66 -7.04
CA ALA A 16 -7.55 -1.81 -6.22
C ALA A 16 -7.76 -0.60 -5.30
N PHE A 17 -6.68 -0.11 -4.68
CA PHE A 17 -6.73 1.11 -3.87
C PHE A 17 -7.23 2.29 -4.71
N ASN A 18 -6.68 2.45 -5.91
CA ASN A 18 -7.05 3.56 -6.78
C ASN A 18 -8.51 3.50 -7.25
N LYS A 19 -9.09 2.31 -7.29
CA LYS A 19 -10.51 2.11 -7.61
C LYS A 19 -11.42 2.20 -6.39
N GLY A 20 -10.84 2.25 -5.20
CA GLY A 20 -11.60 2.24 -3.96
C GLY A 20 -12.24 0.89 -3.64
N ASP A 21 -11.66 -0.20 -4.15
CA ASP A 21 -12.17 -1.55 -3.98
C ASP A 21 -11.49 -2.25 -2.81
N SER A 22 -12.02 -2.06 -1.60
CA SER A 22 -11.41 -2.60 -0.38
C SER A 22 -11.42 -4.12 -0.32
N GLU A 23 -12.40 -4.78 -0.94
CA GLU A 23 -12.45 -6.24 -0.96
C GLU A 23 -11.35 -6.81 -1.87
N ALA A 24 -11.11 -6.17 -3.02
CA ALA A 24 -9.99 -6.56 -3.87
C ALA A 24 -8.66 -6.33 -3.17
N MET A 25 -8.50 -5.19 -2.48
CA MET A 25 -7.29 -4.92 -1.68
C MET A 25 -7.05 -6.04 -0.68
N ALA A 26 -8.07 -6.44 0.06
CA ALA A 26 -7.95 -7.50 1.06
C ALA A 26 -7.57 -8.83 0.44
N SER A 27 -8.01 -9.10 -0.79
CA SER A 27 -7.71 -10.37 -1.47
C SER A 27 -6.22 -10.53 -1.80
N TYR A 28 -5.45 -9.45 -1.84
CA TYR A 28 -4.01 -9.51 -2.10
C TYR A 28 -3.18 -9.57 -0.81
N PHE A 29 -3.84 -9.55 0.35
CA PHE A 29 -3.16 -9.61 1.65
C PHE A 29 -3.10 -11.03 2.19
N ALA A 30 -1.96 -11.34 2.81
CA ALA A 30 -1.85 -12.53 3.65
C ALA A 30 -2.67 -12.31 4.93
N VAL A 31 -3.12 -13.40 5.54
CA VAL A 31 -3.88 -13.36 6.80
C VAL A 31 -3.08 -14.07 7.88
N PRO A 32 -2.66 -13.38 8.94
CA PRO A 32 -2.81 -11.94 9.21
C PRO A 32 -1.83 -11.08 8.43
N GLY A 33 -2.15 -9.80 8.28
CA GLY A 33 -1.27 -8.82 7.67
C GLY A 33 -1.00 -7.64 8.59
N SER A 34 -0.11 -6.75 8.17
CA SER A 34 0.23 -5.54 8.94
C SER A 34 0.45 -4.36 8.01
N ILE A 35 0.04 -3.18 8.47
CA ILE A 35 0.23 -1.92 7.76
C ILE A 35 0.76 -0.90 8.75
N LEU A 36 1.80 -0.16 8.34
CA LEU A 36 2.32 1.00 9.07
C LEU A 36 2.10 2.24 8.22
N ASP A 37 1.58 3.29 8.83
CA ASP A 37 1.30 4.53 8.11
C ASP A 37 1.47 5.72 9.06
N GLY A 38 1.74 6.88 8.49
CA GLY A 38 1.86 8.13 9.24
C GLY A 38 0.55 8.62 9.82
N MET A 39 -0.58 8.11 9.32
CA MET A 39 -1.89 8.40 9.89
C MET A 39 -2.09 7.63 11.20
N ALA A 40 -2.60 8.27 12.24
CA ALA A 40 -2.91 7.57 13.49
C ALA A 40 -4.02 6.53 13.26
N PRO A 41 -3.95 5.35 13.90
CA PRO A 41 -3.08 4.92 14.99
C PRO A 41 -1.72 4.34 14.57
N HIS A 42 -1.31 4.47 13.34
CA HIS A 42 0.00 4.10 12.79
C HIS A 42 0.22 2.61 12.53
N VAL A 43 -0.53 1.74 13.14
CA VAL A 43 -0.43 0.30 12.94
C VAL A 43 -1.82 -0.31 12.80
N TRP A 44 -1.99 -1.10 11.74
CA TRP A 44 -3.16 -1.96 11.56
C TRP A 44 -2.62 -3.37 11.40
N ALA A 45 -3.11 -4.30 12.18
CA ALA A 45 -2.63 -5.67 12.19
C ALA A 45 -3.78 -6.64 12.38
N GLY A 46 -3.61 -7.86 11.87
CA GLY A 46 -4.59 -8.90 12.03
C GLY A 46 -5.23 -9.33 10.72
N PRO A 47 -6.34 -10.08 10.79
CA PRO A 47 -6.94 -10.65 9.57
C PRO A 47 -7.57 -9.62 8.65
N ASP A 48 -7.95 -8.44 9.15
CA ASP A 48 -8.64 -7.42 8.37
C ASP A 48 -7.84 -6.11 8.25
N ALA A 49 -6.51 -6.19 8.31
CA ALA A 49 -5.64 -5.01 8.32
C ALA A 49 -5.93 -4.08 7.14
N ALA A 50 -6.02 -4.62 5.92
CA ALA A 50 -6.23 -3.79 4.72
C ALA A 50 -7.60 -3.10 4.74
N ARG A 51 -8.66 -3.82 5.14
CA ARG A 51 -10.00 -3.25 5.22
C ARG A 51 -10.09 -2.15 6.27
N HIS A 52 -9.50 -2.39 7.44
CA HIS A 52 -9.54 -1.42 8.55
C HIS A 52 -8.72 -0.18 8.22
N TRP A 53 -7.55 -0.36 7.61
CA TRP A 53 -6.73 0.77 7.18
C TRP A 53 -7.49 1.64 6.17
N TYR A 54 -8.07 1.02 5.15
CA TYR A 54 -8.78 1.77 4.11
C TYR A 54 -10.00 2.50 4.68
N ARG A 55 -10.75 1.84 5.57
CA ARG A 55 -11.85 2.49 6.27
C ARG A 55 -11.38 3.75 6.99
N ASP A 56 -10.24 3.66 7.70
CA ASP A 56 -9.71 4.79 8.45
C ASP A 56 -9.18 5.89 7.53
N VAL A 57 -8.64 5.55 6.37
CA VAL A 57 -8.26 6.54 5.34
C VAL A 57 -9.48 7.36 4.93
N LEU A 58 -10.60 6.71 4.66
CA LEU A 58 -11.82 7.40 4.23
C LEU A 58 -12.40 8.29 5.35
N ILE A 59 -12.38 7.81 6.58
CA ILE A 59 -12.86 8.59 7.74
C ILE A 59 -11.98 9.83 7.95
N GLU A 60 -10.66 9.64 7.93
CA GLU A 60 -9.72 10.75 8.10
C GLU A 60 -9.84 11.76 6.96
N GLY A 61 -9.99 11.27 5.74
CA GLY A 61 -10.20 12.13 4.58
C GLY A 61 -11.47 12.99 4.72
N GLU A 62 -12.55 12.38 5.19
CA GLU A 62 -13.80 13.10 5.42
C GLU A 62 -13.61 14.23 6.45
N HIS A 63 -12.86 13.96 7.53
CA HIS A 63 -12.59 14.97 8.55
C HIS A 63 -11.78 16.16 8.03
N HIS A 64 -10.89 15.93 7.06
CA HIS A 64 -10.01 16.98 6.54
C HIS A 64 -10.40 17.51 5.17
N GLY A 65 -11.50 17.03 4.59
CA GLY A 65 -11.93 17.43 3.26
C GLY A 65 -11.04 16.89 2.15
N ALA A 66 -10.43 15.73 2.38
CA ALA A 66 -9.59 15.08 1.38
C ALA A 66 -10.38 14.01 0.64
N THR A 67 -10.24 13.98 -0.70
CA THR A 67 -10.93 13.03 -1.59
C THR A 67 -10.01 12.63 -2.72
N ASP A 68 -10.46 11.66 -3.52
CA ASP A 68 -9.82 11.27 -4.77
C ASP A 68 -8.37 10.80 -4.58
N TYR A 69 -8.15 9.95 -3.57
CA TYR A 69 -6.83 9.37 -3.35
C TYR A 69 -6.42 8.44 -4.48
N ALA A 70 -5.20 8.61 -4.96
CA ALA A 70 -4.59 7.70 -5.91
C ALA A 70 -3.09 7.60 -5.66
N LEU A 71 -2.53 6.43 -5.86
CA LEU A 71 -1.09 6.20 -5.73
C LEU A 71 -0.53 5.77 -7.07
N ALA A 72 0.54 6.43 -7.51
CA ALA A 72 1.26 6.06 -8.72
C ALA A 72 2.61 5.48 -8.30
N LEU A 73 2.86 4.23 -8.66
CA LEU A 73 4.15 3.59 -8.40
C LEU A 73 5.17 4.08 -9.43
N GLY A 74 6.35 4.42 -8.94
CA GLY A 74 7.47 4.84 -9.76
C GLY A 74 8.54 3.77 -9.82
N ASP A 75 9.80 4.18 -9.67
CA ASP A 75 10.94 3.29 -9.80
C ASP A 75 11.05 2.33 -8.64
N VAL A 76 11.34 1.07 -8.96
CA VAL A 76 11.67 0.06 -7.96
C VAL A 76 13.10 0.34 -7.49
N GLN A 77 13.24 0.75 -6.24
CA GLN A 77 14.55 1.06 -5.64
C GLN A 77 15.27 -0.20 -5.21
N ARG A 78 14.51 -1.19 -4.78
CA ARG A 78 15.06 -2.45 -4.31
C ARG A 78 14.02 -3.56 -4.44
N ILE A 79 14.48 -4.73 -4.85
CA ILE A 79 13.66 -5.94 -4.84
C ILE A 79 14.56 -7.12 -4.51
N ASP A 80 14.30 -7.77 -3.38
CA ASP A 80 15.04 -8.93 -2.90
C ASP A 80 14.09 -10.11 -2.75
N ILE A 81 14.49 -11.24 -3.29
CA ILE A 81 13.75 -12.48 -3.11
C ILE A 81 14.61 -13.40 -2.22
N ASN A 82 14.02 -13.89 -1.14
CA ASN A 82 14.67 -14.82 -0.24
C ASN A 82 13.73 -16.00 0.02
N GLY A 83 13.88 -17.05 -0.80
CA GLY A 83 12.97 -18.19 -0.72
C GLY A 83 11.54 -17.78 -1.02
N GLU A 84 10.68 -17.92 -0.04
CA GLU A 84 9.25 -17.59 -0.17
C GLU A 84 8.90 -16.20 0.32
N SER A 85 9.91 -15.36 0.53
CA SER A 85 9.72 -13.98 0.94
C SER A 85 10.24 -13.01 -0.12
N ALA A 86 9.58 -11.87 -0.26
CA ALA A 86 10.02 -10.78 -1.14
C ALA A 86 9.98 -9.47 -0.36
N TYR A 87 11.00 -8.64 -0.56
CA TYR A 87 11.09 -7.32 0.04
C TYR A 87 11.29 -6.30 -1.07
N LEU A 88 10.38 -5.34 -1.18
CA LEU A 88 10.40 -4.33 -2.23
C LEU A 88 10.35 -2.94 -1.63
N VAL A 89 11.13 -2.03 -2.21
CA VAL A 89 11.05 -0.59 -1.92
C VAL A 89 10.80 0.10 -3.25
N ILE A 90 9.71 0.85 -3.32
CA ILE A 90 9.25 1.46 -4.57
C ILE A 90 8.95 2.93 -4.31
N SER A 91 9.53 3.83 -5.12
CA SER A 91 9.16 5.23 -5.04
C SER A 91 7.73 5.39 -5.56
N ALA A 92 6.97 6.29 -4.97
CA ALA A 92 5.58 6.47 -5.34
C ALA A 92 5.12 7.89 -5.04
N VAL A 93 4.05 8.31 -5.71
CA VAL A 93 3.44 9.62 -5.46
C VAL A 93 1.98 9.41 -5.11
N LEU A 94 1.59 9.90 -3.95
CA LEU A 94 0.19 9.92 -3.53
C LEU A 94 -0.42 11.24 -3.99
N THR A 95 -1.53 11.17 -4.70
CA THR A 95 -2.29 12.35 -5.11
C THR A 95 -3.66 12.33 -4.45
N PHE A 96 -4.20 13.48 -4.16
CA PHE A 96 -5.54 13.62 -3.62
C PHE A 96 -6.00 15.07 -3.80
N ALA A 97 -7.28 15.31 -3.60
CA ALA A 97 -7.84 16.65 -3.58
C ALA A 97 -8.11 17.04 -2.13
N LEU A 98 -7.56 18.18 -1.70
CA LEU A 98 -7.78 18.72 -0.36
C LEU A 98 -8.61 19.99 -0.50
N LEU A 99 -9.86 19.93 -0.03
CA LEU A 99 -10.83 21.03 -0.19
C LEU A 99 -10.92 21.50 -1.64
N GLY A 100 -10.88 20.54 -2.57
CA GLY A 100 -10.96 20.79 -4.00
C GLY A 100 -9.65 21.14 -4.68
N GLN A 101 -8.56 21.26 -3.93
CA GLN A 101 -7.24 21.58 -4.48
C GLN A 101 -6.39 20.34 -4.65
N ALA A 102 -5.79 20.18 -5.83
CA ALA A 102 -4.91 19.02 -6.11
C ALA A 102 -3.65 19.08 -5.26
N MET A 103 -3.35 17.95 -4.63
CA MET A 103 -2.17 17.79 -3.76
C MET A 103 -1.35 16.59 -4.21
N GLU A 104 -0.04 16.66 -4.03
CA GLU A 104 0.87 15.56 -4.31
C GLU A 104 1.81 15.35 -3.13
N THR A 105 2.04 14.09 -2.79
CA THR A 105 2.98 13.73 -1.73
C THR A 105 3.86 12.58 -2.23
N PRO A 106 5.13 12.86 -2.53
CA PRO A 106 6.07 11.78 -2.88
C PRO A 106 6.47 11.00 -1.63
N GLY A 107 6.84 9.75 -1.82
CA GLY A 107 7.27 8.92 -0.71
C GLY A 107 7.80 7.57 -1.19
N LEU A 108 8.01 6.69 -0.21
CA LEU A 108 8.45 5.33 -0.46
C LEU A 108 7.38 4.35 0.03
N PHE A 109 7.07 3.39 -0.83
CA PHE A 109 6.20 2.27 -0.50
C PHE A 109 7.09 1.04 -0.30
N THR A 110 7.13 0.57 0.93
CA THR A 110 7.94 -0.59 1.32
C THR A 110 7.00 -1.74 1.59
N VAL A 111 7.24 -2.87 0.96
CA VAL A 111 6.29 -3.98 1.04
C VAL A 111 7.02 -5.31 1.17
N VAL A 112 6.48 -6.18 2.04
CA VAL A 112 6.93 -7.56 2.20
C VAL A 112 5.81 -8.47 1.73
N LEU A 113 6.17 -9.42 0.87
CA LEU A 113 5.24 -10.44 0.41
C LEU A 113 5.76 -11.82 0.80
N HIS A 114 4.83 -12.74 0.99
CA HIS A 114 5.14 -14.16 1.18
C HIS A 114 4.46 -14.96 0.09
N ASN A 115 5.16 -15.95 -0.42
CA ASN A 115 4.57 -16.94 -1.33
C ASN A 115 3.89 -18.00 -0.47
N ILE A 116 2.57 -18.03 -0.53
CA ILE A 116 1.75 -18.96 0.24
C ILE A 116 0.99 -19.84 -0.75
N ASP A 117 1.32 -21.12 -0.75
CA ASP A 117 0.70 -22.10 -1.64
C ASP A 117 0.74 -21.68 -3.12
N GLY A 118 1.87 -21.13 -3.55
CA GLY A 118 2.08 -20.73 -4.94
C GLY A 118 1.62 -19.33 -5.30
N SER A 119 1.02 -18.60 -4.36
CA SER A 119 0.54 -17.23 -4.59
C SER A 119 1.30 -16.24 -3.73
N TRP A 120 1.82 -15.18 -4.35
CA TRP A 120 2.43 -14.08 -3.61
C TRP A 120 1.33 -13.22 -3.00
N LEU A 121 1.39 -13.03 -1.68
CA LEU A 121 0.44 -12.19 -0.94
C LEU A 121 1.20 -11.17 -0.10
N ILE A 122 0.63 -9.99 0.05
CA ILE A 122 1.24 -8.93 0.85
C ILE A 122 1.11 -9.29 2.33
N ARG A 123 2.25 -9.40 3.02
CA ARG A 123 2.28 -9.66 4.45
C ARG A 123 2.28 -8.38 5.26
N ALA A 124 2.95 -7.35 4.75
CA ALA A 124 3.05 -6.07 5.42
C ALA A 124 3.48 -5.01 4.43
N TRP A 125 3.05 -3.77 4.67
CA TRP A 125 3.61 -2.63 3.95
C TRP A 125 3.69 -1.42 4.86
N ALA A 126 4.53 -0.47 4.48
CA ALA A 126 4.69 0.80 5.15
C ALA A 126 4.80 1.92 4.11
N TRP A 127 4.14 3.02 4.38
CA TRP A 127 4.27 4.23 3.58
C TRP A 127 5.13 5.22 4.36
N ALA A 128 6.19 5.70 3.73
CA ALA A 128 7.04 6.74 4.29
C ALA A 128 6.94 7.98 3.42
N LYS A 129 6.36 9.02 3.96
CA LYS A 129 6.27 10.31 3.28
C LYS A 129 7.68 10.81 2.98
N GLY A 130 7.90 11.27 1.75
CA GLY A 130 9.20 11.72 1.32
C GLY A 130 9.69 12.93 2.10
N ILE A 131 10.99 12.96 2.28
CA ILE A 131 11.67 14.05 2.97
C ILE A 131 12.48 14.81 1.95
N SER A 132 12.32 16.13 1.92
CA SER A 132 13.21 16.99 1.14
C SER A 132 14.54 17.12 1.88
N LEU A 133 15.61 16.75 1.22
CA LEU A 133 16.95 16.87 1.76
C LEU A 133 17.62 18.13 1.26
#